data_0f83f9bfa9c11b887e89bd03e725e575
#
_entry.id   0f83f9bfa9c11b887e89bd03e725e575
#
_cell.length_a   1.000
_cell.length_b   1.000
_cell.length_c   1.000
_cell.angle_alpha   90.00
_cell.angle_beta   90.00
_cell.angle_gamma   90.00
#
_symmetry.space_group_name_H-M   'P 1'
#
loop_
_entity.id
_entity.type
_entity.pdbx_description
1 polymer ?
#
loop_
_entity_poly.entity_id
_entity_poly.type
_entity_poly.pdbx_seq_one_letter_code
_entity_poly.pdbx_strand_id
1 'polypeptide(L)'
;MNRQLATSLTKSVALCALFVSGAAMAQTAAPEPDYTLSYNVGAVTEYRYRGLSQSGKKPALQAGVDFAAKNGLYLGTWASTISWIKDSGPGLKGPVEVDIYGGYKGSISETVSYDVGGLQYWYPTNNFNNVSANANTFELYAALTAGPVTAKYSHALTNLFGYSNSKNSGYLDISATFDLGNGFSVVPHIGSQTVKNNNGSYTDYSVALNKDIDGLVLSATLLGTNWKNKYGSNFTLPGSGDKNLAGNTVVLGIKKNF
;
A
#
# COMPACT_ATOMS: atom_id res chain seq x y z
N MET A 1 9.42 36.57 -32.61
CA MET A 1 10.14 36.87 -31.35
C MET A 1 9.56 35.97 -30.28
N ASN A 2 10.31 34.97 -30.08
CA ASN A 2 10.88 34.31 -28.87
C ASN A 2 9.91 33.46 -28.11
N ARG A 3 10.06 32.13 -28.25
CA ARG A 3 10.96 31.17 -27.54
C ARG A 3 10.77 31.20 -26.01
N GLN A 4 10.40 30.08 -25.55
CA GLN A 4 10.52 29.39 -24.24
C GLN A 4 9.19 29.10 -23.57
N LEU A 5 8.61 27.98 -23.94
CA LEU A 5 7.74 27.18 -23.09
C LEU A 5 7.93 25.70 -23.50
N ALA A 6 9.06 25.20 -23.19
CA ALA A 6 9.35 23.76 -23.23
C ALA A 6 10.51 23.52 -22.27
N THR A 7 10.20 23.20 -21.04
CA THR A 7 11.07 22.40 -20.11
C THR A 7 10.44 22.46 -18.72
N SER A 8 9.60 21.51 -18.38
CA SER A 8 9.39 21.10 -17.00
C SER A 8 8.34 19.97 -16.90
N LEU A 9 8.55 18.87 -17.62
CA LEU A 9 7.71 17.69 -17.43
C LEU A 9 8.59 16.42 -17.36
N THR A 10 9.59 16.46 -16.50
CA THR A 10 10.37 15.25 -16.18
C THR A 10 10.99 15.42 -14.80
N LYS A 11 10.24 15.10 -13.76
CA LYS A 11 10.78 14.76 -12.42
C LYS A 11 9.63 14.42 -11.45
N SER A 12 9.01 13.28 -11.65
CA SER A 12 8.15 12.67 -10.62
C SER A 12 8.41 11.17 -10.56
N VAL A 13 9.69 10.81 -10.52
CA VAL A 13 10.11 9.55 -9.89
C VAL A 13 10.72 10.01 -8.57
N ALA A 14 10.10 9.70 -7.46
CA ALA A 14 10.60 10.00 -6.13
C ALA A 14 11.92 9.27 -5.91
N LEU A 15 13.01 9.91 -6.32
CA LEU A 15 14.37 9.51 -6.04
C LEU A 15 14.72 10.09 -4.67
N CYS A 16 14.72 9.28 -3.62
CA CYS A 16 15.36 9.62 -2.36
C CYS A 16 16.88 9.65 -2.57
N ALA A 17 17.41 10.81 -2.92
CA ALA A 17 18.85 11.03 -2.95
C ALA A 17 19.28 11.62 -1.61
N LEU A 18 20.15 10.91 -0.90
CA LEU A 18 20.91 11.39 0.25
C LEU A 18 21.94 12.41 -0.20
N PHE A 19 21.81 13.67 0.24
CA PHE A 19 22.89 14.63 0.18
C PHE A 19 23.67 14.60 1.49
N VAL A 20 24.89 14.08 1.44
CA VAL A 20 25.93 14.35 2.44
C VAL A 20 26.78 15.51 1.88
N SER A 21 26.71 16.68 2.48
CA SER A 21 27.60 17.80 2.20
C SER A 21 28.93 17.59 2.89
N GLY A 22 29.98 17.33 2.11
CA GLY A 22 31.36 17.25 2.54
C GLY A 22 32.30 17.74 1.45
N ALA A 23 33.15 18.69 1.80
CA ALA A 23 34.25 19.38 1.11
C ALA A 23 34.69 18.89 -0.27
N ALA A 24 34.77 19.84 -1.20
CA ALA A 24 35.28 19.71 -2.56
C ALA A 24 36.75 19.23 -2.58
N MET A 25 36.94 17.99 -2.98
CA MET A 25 38.10 17.50 -3.71
C MET A 25 37.56 16.98 -5.04
N ALA A 26 38.18 17.28 -6.15
CA ALA A 26 37.83 16.76 -7.47
C ALA A 26 38.09 15.26 -7.51
N GLN A 27 37.15 14.50 -6.97
CA GLN A 27 37.11 13.05 -7.04
C GLN A 27 36.23 12.72 -8.25
N THR A 28 36.75 11.99 -9.21
CA THR A 28 35.94 11.36 -10.27
C THR A 28 34.78 10.70 -9.60
N ALA A 29 33.55 11.16 -9.92
CA ALA A 29 32.33 10.60 -9.33
C ALA A 29 32.35 9.09 -9.53
N ALA A 30 32.25 8.35 -8.43
CA ALA A 30 32.11 6.90 -8.51
C ALA A 30 30.87 6.60 -9.36
N PRO A 31 30.88 5.53 -10.20
CA PRO A 31 29.70 5.15 -10.95
C PRO A 31 28.53 5.00 -10.00
N GLU A 32 27.38 5.59 -10.33
CA GLU A 32 26.16 5.40 -9.54
C GLU A 32 25.84 3.91 -9.50
N PRO A 33 25.50 3.36 -8.34
CA PRO A 33 25.17 1.93 -8.22
C PRO A 33 23.99 1.59 -9.14
N ASP A 34 24.02 0.37 -9.69
CA ASP A 34 22.96 -0.15 -10.56
C ASP A 34 21.68 -0.52 -9.81
N TYR A 35 21.56 -0.11 -8.57
CA TYR A 35 20.40 -0.34 -7.72
C TYR A 35 20.21 0.80 -6.71
N THR A 36 19.01 0.89 -6.16
CA THR A 36 18.70 1.68 -4.97
C THR A 36 18.23 0.76 -3.85
N LEU A 37 18.59 1.09 -2.62
CA LEU A 37 18.08 0.46 -1.41
C LEU A 37 17.48 1.58 -0.55
N SER A 38 16.20 1.48 -0.23
CA SER A 38 15.48 2.45 0.56
C SER A 38 14.81 1.81 1.76
N TYR A 39 14.64 2.59 2.81
CA TYR A 39 14.01 2.16 4.06
C TYR A 39 12.90 3.13 4.42
N ASN A 40 11.90 2.65 5.11
CA ASN A 40 10.89 3.51 5.69
C ASN A 40 10.46 3.00 7.06
N VAL A 41 10.05 3.92 7.91
CA VAL A 41 9.43 3.65 9.21
C VAL A 41 8.33 4.67 9.43
N GLY A 42 7.23 4.23 10.01
CA GLY A 42 6.09 5.12 10.24
C GLY A 42 5.13 4.62 11.30
N ALA A 43 4.17 5.47 11.59
CA ALA A 43 3.04 5.15 12.45
C ALA A 43 1.76 5.77 11.86
N VAL A 44 0.64 5.10 12.07
CA VAL A 44 -0.69 5.57 11.70
C VAL A 44 -1.62 5.47 12.90
N THR A 45 -2.61 6.35 12.97
CA THR A 45 -3.64 6.28 14.02
C THR A 45 -4.50 5.04 13.92
N GLU A 46 -4.62 4.46 12.72
CA GLU A 46 -5.30 3.21 12.42
C GLU A 46 -4.75 2.64 11.09
N TYR A 47 -4.39 1.36 11.08
CA TYR A 47 -4.02 0.70 9.83
C TYR A 47 -5.27 0.22 9.10
N ARG A 48 -5.47 0.72 7.88
CA ARG A 48 -6.53 0.30 6.96
C ARG A 48 -5.94 -0.33 5.71
N TYR A 49 -6.49 -1.49 5.34
CA TYR A 49 -6.16 -2.18 4.10
C TYR A 49 -7.44 -2.40 3.29
N ARG A 50 -7.48 -1.91 2.05
CA ARG A 50 -8.69 -1.93 1.20
C ARG A 50 -9.93 -1.45 1.98
N GLY A 51 -9.79 -0.33 2.73
CA GLY A 51 -10.85 0.27 3.53
C GLY A 51 -11.18 -0.41 4.86
N LEU A 52 -10.69 -1.64 5.13
CA LEU A 52 -10.97 -2.39 6.35
C LEU A 52 -9.88 -2.19 7.41
N SER A 53 -10.29 -2.01 8.67
CA SER A 53 -9.38 -1.85 9.79
C SER A 53 -8.61 -3.13 10.09
N GLN A 54 -7.29 -3.06 10.05
CA GLN A 54 -6.39 -4.16 10.38
C GLN A 54 -5.95 -4.12 11.85
N SER A 55 -5.95 -2.93 12.45
CA SER A 55 -5.48 -2.70 13.81
C SER A 55 -6.62 -2.48 14.84
N GLY A 56 -7.88 -2.76 14.46
CA GLY A 56 -9.03 -2.63 15.38
C GLY A 56 -9.27 -1.19 15.82
N LYS A 57 -9.04 -0.22 14.95
CA LYS A 57 -9.09 1.23 15.22
C LYS A 57 -8.09 1.69 16.28
N LYS A 58 -6.93 1.10 16.31
CA LYS A 58 -5.81 1.45 17.21
C LYS A 58 -4.59 1.85 16.37
N PRO A 59 -3.66 2.62 16.95
CA PRO A 59 -2.41 2.92 16.27
C PRO A 59 -1.64 1.68 15.84
N ALA A 60 -0.94 1.80 14.70
CA ALA A 60 -0.08 0.77 14.17
C ALA A 60 1.30 1.35 13.82
N LEU A 61 2.33 0.55 14.06
CA LEU A 61 3.71 0.81 13.65
C LEU A 61 3.97 0.06 12.36
N GLN A 62 4.70 0.70 11.44
CA GLN A 62 4.95 0.19 10.09
C GLN A 62 6.41 0.43 9.71
N ALA A 63 7.01 -0.51 8.99
CA ALA A 63 8.37 -0.37 8.47
C ALA A 63 8.51 -1.14 7.15
N GLY A 64 9.44 -0.73 6.30
CA GLY A 64 9.69 -1.39 5.03
C GLY A 64 11.12 -1.21 4.54
N VAL A 65 11.53 -2.11 3.64
CA VAL A 65 12.79 -2.08 2.92
C VAL A 65 12.52 -2.42 1.47
N ASP A 66 13.03 -1.62 0.55
CA ASP A 66 12.85 -1.77 -0.88
C ASP A 66 14.20 -1.78 -1.59
N PHE A 67 14.42 -2.77 -2.45
CA PHE A 67 15.50 -2.85 -3.41
C PHE A 67 14.93 -2.64 -4.81
N ALA A 68 15.54 -1.77 -5.60
CA ALA A 68 15.18 -1.55 -7.00
C ALA A 68 16.43 -1.48 -7.88
N ALA A 69 16.49 -2.35 -8.90
CA ALA A 69 17.55 -2.36 -9.88
C ALA A 69 17.22 -1.42 -11.06
N LYS A 70 18.24 -0.83 -11.68
CA LYS A 70 18.08 0.04 -12.87
C LYS A 70 17.39 -0.61 -14.05
N ASN A 71 17.46 -1.95 -14.15
CA ASN A 71 16.78 -2.70 -15.21
C ASN A 71 15.27 -2.91 -14.97
N GLY A 72 14.72 -2.37 -13.88
CA GLY A 72 13.31 -2.44 -13.54
C GLY A 72 12.90 -3.57 -12.57
N LEU A 73 13.79 -4.51 -12.25
CA LEU A 73 13.53 -5.51 -11.22
C LEU A 73 13.50 -4.87 -9.83
N TYR A 74 12.58 -5.31 -8.98
CA TYR A 74 12.51 -4.88 -7.60
C TYR A 74 12.09 -6.01 -6.67
N LEU A 75 12.48 -5.88 -5.42
CA LEU A 75 12.11 -6.75 -4.31
C LEU A 75 11.94 -5.89 -3.06
N GLY A 76 10.93 -6.15 -2.27
CA GLY A 76 10.72 -5.44 -1.02
C GLY A 76 10.06 -6.28 0.05
N THR A 77 10.11 -5.77 1.26
CA THR A 77 9.36 -6.26 2.40
C THR A 77 8.82 -5.09 3.19
N TRP A 78 7.62 -5.26 3.69
CA TRP A 78 6.97 -4.30 4.56
C TRP A 78 6.29 -5.03 5.71
N ALA A 79 6.16 -4.39 6.86
CA ALA A 79 5.51 -4.97 8.02
C ALA A 79 4.67 -3.94 8.76
N SER A 80 3.61 -4.43 9.41
CA SER A 80 2.75 -3.63 10.28
C SER A 80 2.28 -4.43 11.49
N THR A 81 2.10 -3.75 12.60
CA THR A 81 1.33 -4.32 13.71
C THR A 81 -0.14 -4.35 13.36
N ILE A 82 -0.80 -5.48 13.69
CA ILE A 82 -2.22 -5.74 13.41
C ILE A 82 -2.92 -6.33 14.63
N SER A 83 -4.25 -6.37 14.58
CA SER A 83 -5.07 -7.06 15.59
C SER A 83 -6.18 -7.94 14.99
N TRP A 84 -6.50 -7.78 13.70
CA TRP A 84 -7.67 -8.40 13.09
C TRP A 84 -7.73 -9.92 13.25
N ILE A 85 -6.58 -10.63 13.18
CA ILE A 85 -6.54 -12.08 13.38
C ILE A 85 -6.95 -12.43 14.81
N LYS A 86 -6.33 -11.78 15.79
CA LYS A 86 -6.69 -11.94 17.21
C LYS A 86 -8.15 -11.58 17.49
N ASP A 87 -8.62 -10.48 16.87
CA ASP A 87 -9.97 -9.97 17.07
C ASP A 87 -11.04 -10.85 16.37
N SER A 88 -10.64 -11.77 15.48
CA SER A 88 -11.55 -12.69 14.79
C SER A 88 -12.06 -13.84 15.66
N GLY A 89 -11.44 -14.11 16.81
CA GLY A 89 -11.95 -15.15 17.71
C GLY A 89 -11.05 -15.43 18.91
N PRO A 90 -11.57 -16.09 19.95
CA PRO A 90 -10.81 -16.44 21.12
C PRO A 90 -9.66 -17.41 20.80
N GLY A 91 -8.49 -17.18 21.39
CA GLY A 91 -7.31 -18.01 21.21
C GLY A 91 -6.56 -17.81 19.88
N LEU A 92 -7.06 -16.95 18.97
CA LEU A 92 -6.35 -16.62 17.74
C LEU A 92 -5.15 -15.70 18.01
N LYS A 93 -4.09 -15.90 17.22
CA LYS A 93 -2.81 -15.20 17.30
C LYS A 93 -2.42 -14.70 15.91
N GLY A 94 -1.63 -13.64 15.84
CA GLY A 94 -1.13 -13.01 14.62
C GLY A 94 -1.04 -11.49 14.83
N PRO A 95 -0.04 -11.00 15.59
CA PRO A 95 0.06 -9.57 15.92
C PRO A 95 0.73 -8.74 14.83
N VAL A 96 1.28 -9.37 13.81
CA VAL A 96 2.08 -8.73 12.78
C VAL A 96 1.69 -9.27 11.42
N GLU A 97 1.63 -8.38 10.44
CA GLU A 97 1.60 -8.64 9.01
C GLU A 97 2.99 -8.37 8.45
N VAL A 98 3.48 -9.26 7.60
CA VAL A 98 4.70 -9.10 6.82
C VAL A 98 4.38 -9.35 5.36
N ASP A 99 4.63 -8.36 4.55
CA ASP A 99 4.47 -8.42 3.10
C ASP A 99 5.83 -8.63 2.44
N ILE A 100 5.92 -9.60 1.55
CA ILE A 100 7.09 -9.85 0.73
C ILE A 100 6.64 -9.73 -0.73
N TYR A 101 7.23 -8.81 -1.46
CA TYR A 101 6.82 -8.52 -2.82
C TYR A 101 8.02 -8.34 -3.74
N GLY A 102 7.78 -8.62 -5.02
CA GLY A 102 8.76 -8.38 -6.05
C GLY A 102 8.13 -8.40 -7.42
N GLY A 103 8.82 -7.80 -8.37
CA GLY A 103 8.27 -7.66 -9.71
C GLY A 103 9.19 -6.94 -10.66
N TYR A 104 8.58 -6.46 -11.72
CA TYR A 104 9.25 -5.73 -12.78
C TYR A 104 8.42 -4.51 -13.17
N LYS A 105 9.07 -3.34 -13.16
CA LYS A 105 8.52 -2.06 -13.65
C LYS A 105 9.20 -1.66 -14.95
N GLY A 106 8.41 -1.14 -15.87
CA GLY A 106 8.94 -0.65 -17.15
C GLY A 106 8.07 0.45 -17.73
N SER A 107 8.60 1.12 -18.76
CA SER A 107 7.89 2.16 -19.52
C SER A 107 7.44 1.61 -20.85
N ILE A 108 6.20 1.88 -21.24
CA ILE A 108 5.65 1.61 -22.58
C ILE A 108 5.88 2.84 -23.47
N SER A 109 5.73 4.03 -22.89
CA SER A 109 5.99 5.32 -23.53
C SER A 109 6.46 6.35 -22.49
N GLU A 110 6.69 7.58 -22.89
CA GLU A 110 7.08 8.68 -21.97
C GLU A 110 6.02 8.95 -20.88
N THR A 111 4.77 8.64 -21.14
CA THR A 111 3.64 8.93 -20.23
C THR A 111 2.95 7.68 -19.70
N VAL A 112 3.34 6.49 -20.16
CA VAL A 112 2.70 5.22 -19.76
C VAL A 112 3.75 4.26 -19.25
N SER A 113 3.55 3.76 -18.03
CA SER A 113 4.39 2.72 -17.42
C SER A 113 3.55 1.55 -16.91
N TYR A 114 4.21 0.43 -16.69
CA TYR A 114 3.58 -0.78 -16.15
C TYR A 114 4.37 -1.32 -14.97
N ASP A 115 3.69 -2.09 -14.15
CA ASP A 115 4.24 -2.81 -13.00
C ASP A 115 3.56 -4.18 -12.92
N VAL A 116 4.34 -5.26 -12.95
CA VAL A 116 3.85 -6.63 -12.80
C VAL A 116 4.62 -7.34 -11.72
N GLY A 117 3.94 -8.06 -10.84
CA GLY A 117 4.64 -8.70 -9.74
C GLY A 117 3.78 -9.64 -8.90
N GLY A 118 4.37 -10.12 -7.82
CA GLY A 118 3.73 -10.95 -6.83
C GLY A 118 3.88 -10.36 -5.44
N LEU A 119 2.92 -10.64 -4.59
CA LEU A 119 2.86 -10.19 -3.20
C LEU A 119 2.36 -11.33 -2.32
N GLN A 120 3.20 -11.69 -1.35
CA GLN A 120 2.86 -12.61 -0.26
C GLN A 120 2.52 -11.80 0.99
N TYR A 121 1.27 -11.85 1.41
CA TYR A 121 0.87 -11.46 2.75
C TYR A 121 1.16 -12.62 3.69
N TRP A 122 2.05 -12.42 4.61
CA TRP A 122 2.45 -13.42 5.58
C TRP A 122 2.17 -12.94 6.99
N TYR A 123 1.45 -13.75 7.73
CA TYR A 123 1.10 -13.50 9.13
C TYR A 123 1.87 -14.48 10.01
N PRO A 124 3.08 -14.11 10.48
CA PRO A 124 3.89 -14.98 11.32
C PRO A 124 3.11 -15.46 12.55
N THR A 125 3.27 -16.73 12.89
CA THR A 125 2.61 -17.34 14.06
C THR A 125 1.08 -17.30 14.04
N ASN A 126 0.44 -16.99 12.91
CA ASN A 126 -1.03 -17.06 12.83
C ASN A 126 -1.52 -18.51 12.96
N ASN A 127 -2.63 -18.66 13.65
CA ASN A 127 -3.34 -19.93 13.79
C ASN A 127 -4.78 -19.83 13.28
N PHE A 128 -5.03 -18.95 12.29
CA PHE A 128 -6.35 -18.68 11.75
C PHE A 128 -6.98 -19.93 11.09
N ASN A 129 -6.14 -20.88 10.64
CA ASN A 129 -6.58 -22.18 10.13
C ASN A 129 -7.31 -23.06 11.16
N ASN A 130 -7.28 -22.72 12.45
CA ASN A 130 -8.08 -23.41 13.47
C ASN A 130 -9.58 -23.06 13.37
N VAL A 131 -9.96 -21.98 12.71
CA VAL A 131 -11.34 -21.50 12.61
C VAL A 131 -11.83 -21.33 11.17
N SER A 132 -10.90 -21.18 10.20
CA SER A 132 -11.23 -21.00 8.79
C SER A 132 -10.02 -21.42 7.91
N ALA A 133 -9.84 -20.86 6.73
CA ALA A 133 -8.62 -21.08 5.94
C ALA A 133 -7.42 -20.30 6.54
N ASN A 134 -6.20 -20.66 6.12
CA ASN A 134 -5.01 -19.90 6.52
C ASN A 134 -5.14 -18.43 6.07
N ALA A 135 -4.75 -17.51 6.94
CA ALA A 135 -4.79 -16.07 6.66
C ALA A 135 -3.77 -15.64 5.59
N ASN A 136 -2.65 -16.38 5.47
CA ASN A 136 -1.62 -16.06 4.47
C ASN A 136 -2.21 -16.06 3.06
N THR A 137 -1.88 -15.02 2.30
CA THR A 137 -2.45 -14.81 0.96
C THR A 137 -1.33 -14.49 -0.02
N PHE A 138 -1.35 -15.14 -1.18
CA PHE A 138 -0.46 -14.79 -2.29
C PHE A 138 -1.28 -14.24 -3.46
N GLU A 139 -0.88 -13.06 -3.94
CA GLU A 139 -1.49 -12.38 -5.08
C GLU A 139 -0.45 -12.14 -6.19
N LEU A 140 -0.86 -12.32 -7.43
CA LEU A 140 -0.21 -11.70 -8.58
C LEU A 140 -0.91 -10.39 -8.91
N TYR A 141 -0.16 -9.42 -9.40
CA TYR A 141 -0.74 -8.15 -9.80
C TYR A 141 -0.14 -7.61 -11.10
N ALA A 142 -0.94 -6.79 -11.75
CA ALA A 142 -0.53 -5.96 -12.87
C ALA A 142 -1.11 -4.55 -12.70
N ALA A 143 -0.31 -3.53 -13.00
CA ALA A 143 -0.72 -2.14 -12.98
C ALA A 143 -0.27 -1.41 -14.24
N LEU A 144 -1.07 -0.43 -14.64
CA LEU A 144 -0.75 0.55 -15.68
C LEU A 144 -0.91 1.95 -15.09
N THR A 145 0.09 2.79 -15.33
CA THR A 145 0.06 4.21 -14.95
C THR A 145 0.11 5.05 -16.21
N ALA A 146 -0.85 5.97 -16.35
CA ALA A 146 -0.93 6.93 -17.45
C ALA A 146 -1.12 8.34 -16.88
N GLY A 147 -0.10 9.19 -17.01
CA GLY A 147 -0.06 10.49 -16.35
C GLY A 147 -0.23 10.35 -14.84
N PRO A 148 -1.21 11.02 -14.20
CA PRO A 148 -1.41 10.90 -12.76
C PRO A 148 -2.16 9.65 -12.33
N VAL A 149 -2.80 8.91 -13.25
CA VAL A 149 -3.74 7.82 -12.95
C VAL A 149 -3.05 6.47 -13.01
N THR A 150 -3.28 5.64 -11.99
CA THR A 150 -2.86 4.24 -11.93
C THR A 150 -4.08 3.35 -11.80
N ALA A 151 -4.14 2.29 -12.60
CA ALA A 151 -5.08 1.19 -12.45
C ALA A 151 -4.30 -0.09 -12.17
N LYS A 152 -4.61 -0.78 -11.07
CA LYS A 152 -3.95 -2.02 -10.64
C LYS A 152 -4.99 -3.11 -10.40
N TYR A 153 -4.73 -4.30 -10.92
CA TYR A 153 -5.51 -5.49 -10.61
C TYR A 153 -4.66 -6.51 -9.88
N SER A 154 -5.16 -6.99 -8.75
CA SER A 154 -4.54 -8.05 -7.94
C SER A 154 -5.43 -9.29 -7.97
N HIS A 155 -4.82 -10.47 -8.17
CA HIS A 155 -5.49 -11.76 -8.29
C HIS A 155 -4.93 -12.74 -7.26
N ALA A 156 -5.78 -13.22 -6.35
CA ALA A 156 -5.38 -14.15 -5.30
C ALA A 156 -5.23 -15.58 -5.85
N LEU A 157 -4.03 -16.13 -5.77
CA LEU A 157 -3.73 -17.52 -6.16
C LEU A 157 -3.97 -18.51 -5.00
N THR A 158 -4.15 -18.01 -3.80
CA THR A 158 -4.51 -18.77 -2.59
C THR A 158 -5.88 -18.33 -2.09
N ASN A 159 -6.35 -18.88 -0.98
CA ASN A 159 -7.49 -18.31 -0.28
C ASN A 159 -7.18 -16.89 0.20
N LEU A 160 -8.15 -15.99 0.08
CA LEU A 160 -8.01 -14.57 0.42
C LEU A 160 -8.23 -14.36 1.92
N PHE A 161 -7.19 -13.99 2.67
CA PHE A 161 -7.25 -13.55 4.09
C PHE A 161 -8.12 -14.43 5.00
N GLY A 162 -7.97 -15.75 4.84
CA GLY A 162 -8.70 -16.72 5.65
C GLY A 162 -10.13 -17.05 5.20
N TYR A 163 -10.67 -16.42 4.16
CA TYR A 163 -11.94 -16.85 3.58
C TYR A 163 -11.79 -18.23 2.91
N SER A 164 -12.51 -19.22 3.36
CA SER A 164 -12.49 -20.57 2.77
C SER A 164 -13.02 -20.55 1.33
N ASN A 165 -12.43 -21.36 0.46
CA ASN A 165 -12.83 -21.49 -0.96
C ASN A 165 -12.78 -20.18 -1.76
N SER A 166 -11.99 -19.21 -1.33
CA SER A 166 -11.91 -17.87 -1.93
C SER A 166 -10.75 -17.69 -2.91
N LYS A 167 -10.07 -18.75 -3.29
CA LYS A 167 -9.08 -18.71 -4.38
C LYS A 167 -9.68 -18.07 -5.63
N ASN A 168 -8.87 -17.30 -6.38
CA ASN A 168 -9.29 -16.50 -7.53
C ASN A 168 -10.18 -15.29 -7.15
N SER A 169 -10.09 -14.82 -5.93
CA SER A 169 -10.57 -13.49 -5.56
C SER A 169 -9.74 -12.40 -6.24
N GLY A 170 -10.32 -11.24 -6.47
CA GLY A 170 -9.66 -10.15 -7.18
C GLY A 170 -9.91 -8.80 -6.53
N TYR A 171 -8.96 -7.89 -6.72
CA TYR A 171 -9.10 -6.49 -6.30
C TYR A 171 -8.67 -5.57 -7.44
N LEU A 172 -9.58 -4.70 -7.85
CA LEU A 172 -9.31 -3.61 -8.79
C LEU A 172 -9.12 -2.33 -7.98
N ASP A 173 -8.00 -1.67 -8.18
CA ASP A 173 -7.61 -0.39 -7.59
C ASP A 173 -7.47 0.65 -8.69
N ILE A 174 -8.08 1.80 -8.52
CA ILE A 174 -7.89 2.97 -9.37
C ILE A 174 -7.56 4.14 -8.47
N SER A 175 -6.41 4.75 -8.69
CA SER A 175 -5.95 5.91 -7.93
C SER A 175 -5.36 6.97 -8.86
N ALA A 176 -5.27 8.19 -8.35
CA ALA A 176 -4.57 9.26 -9.05
C ALA A 176 -3.72 10.06 -8.06
N THR A 177 -2.53 10.50 -8.48
CA THR A 177 -1.68 11.35 -7.66
C THR A 177 -1.54 12.72 -8.32
N PHE A 178 -1.98 13.75 -7.61
CA PHE A 178 -1.85 15.14 -8.04
C PHE A 178 -0.85 15.86 -7.14
N ASP A 179 0.25 16.30 -7.73
CA ASP A 179 1.22 17.17 -7.06
C ASP A 179 0.66 18.60 -7.01
N LEU A 180 0.57 19.15 -5.80
CA LEU A 180 0.08 20.52 -5.54
C LEU A 180 1.23 21.50 -5.32
N GLY A 181 2.48 21.05 -5.45
CA GLY A 181 3.67 21.84 -5.18
C GLY A 181 4.03 21.93 -3.68
N ASN A 182 5.24 22.41 -3.41
CA ASN A 182 5.76 22.60 -2.05
C ASN A 182 5.68 21.33 -1.19
N GLY A 183 5.80 20.13 -1.79
CA GLY A 183 5.70 18.84 -1.10
C GLY A 183 4.28 18.41 -0.74
N PHE A 184 3.24 19.14 -1.15
CA PHE A 184 1.86 18.69 -0.99
C PHE A 184 1.42 17.83 -2.16
N SER A 185 0.67 16.77 -1.87
CA SER A 185 -0.04 15.97 -2.87
C SER A 185 -1.41 15.54 -2.39
N VAL A 186 -2.34 15.34 -3.33
CA VAL A 186 -3.65 14.74 -3.07
C VAL A 186 -3.79 13.46 -3.87
N VAL A 187 -4.31 12.40 -3.21
CA VAL A 187 -4.44 11.07 -3.79
C VAL A 187 -5.86 10.54 -3.58
N PRO A 188 -6.78 10.78 -4.50
CA PRO A 188 -8.05 10.07 -4.55
C PRO A 188 -7.85 8.61 -4.98
N HIS A 189 -8.69 7.73 -4.47
CA HIS A 189 -8.66 6.30 -4.71
C HIS A 189 -10.07 5.71 -4.66
N ILE A 190 -10.33 4.71 -5.48
CA ILE A 190 -11.48 3.81 -5.41
C ILE A 190 -11.02 2.39 -5.71
N GLY A 191 -11.51 1.42 -4.92
CA GLY A 191 -11.18 0.02 -5.09
C GLY A 191 -12.41 -0.88 -5.03
N SER A 192 -12.33 -2.02 -5.67
CA SER A 192 -13.39 -3.04 -5.67
C SER A 192 -12.81 -4.41 -5.34
N GLN A 193 -13.16 -4.93 -4.17
CA GLN A 193 -12.80 -6.28 -3.72
C GLN A 193 -13.88 -7.27 -4.11
N THR A 194 -13.51 -8.30 -4.86
CA THR A 194 -14.32 -9.50 -5.07
C THR A 194 -13.78 -10.63 -4.20
N VAL A 195 -14.63 -11.20 -3.34
CA VAL A 195 -14.31 -12.40 -2.57
C VAL A 195 -15.04 -13.57 -3.19
N LYS A 196 -14.33 -14.45 -3.86
CA LYS A 196 -14.89 -15.59 -4.59
C LYS A 196 -15.63 -16.54 -3.64
N ASN A 197 -16.79 -17.01 -4.06
CA ASN A 197 -17.63 -17.97 -3.31
C ASN A 197 -18.04 -17.53 -1.89
N ASN A 198 -17.92 -16.24 -1.57
CA ASN A 198 -18.23 -15.69 -0.24
C ASN A 198 -18.95 -14.34 -0.34
N ASN A 199 -19.72 -14.01 0.68
CA ASN A 199 -20.38 -12.72 0.83
C ASN A 199 -19.47 -11.66 1.46
N GLY A 200 -18.25 -11.48 0.90
CA GLY A 200 -17.25 -10.54 1.40
C GLY A 200 -16.83 -9.48 0.40
N SER A 201 -17.51 -9.39 -0.76
CA SER A 201 -17.17 -8.43 -1.81
C SER A 201 -17.71 -7.03 -1.50
N TYR A 202 -16.88 -5.99 -1.66
CA TYR A 202 -17.25 -4.59 -1.36
C TYR A 202 -16.43 -3.62 -2.20
N THR A 203 -16.79 -2.34 -2.12
CA THR A 203 -16.04 -1.22 -2.69
C THR A 203 -15.51 -0.35 -1.56
N ASP A 204 -14.28 0.11 -1.69
CA ASP A 204 -13.66 1.07 -0.80
C ASP A 204 -13.24 2.34 -1.57
N TYR A 205 -13.03 3.42 -0.83
CA TYR A 205 -12.66 4.71 -1.38
C TYR A 205 -11.86 5.51 -0.36
N SER A 206 -10.99 6.37 -0.87
CA SER A 206 -10.24 7.30 -0.02
C SER A 206 -9.83 8.57 -0.75
N VAL A 207 -9.53 9.59 0.04
CA VAL A 207 -8.79 10.77 -0.41
C VAL A 207 -7.71 11.04 0.65
N ALA A 208 -6.45 10.98 0.24
CA ALA A 208 -5.32 11.31 1.09
C ALA A 208 -4.76 12.68 0.72
N LEU A 209 -4.48 13.50 1.72
CA LEU A 209 -3.64 14.68 1.62
C LEU A 209 -2.30 14.37 2.30
N ASN A 210 -1.22 14.56 1.57
CA ASN A 210 0.13 14.34 2.07
C ASN A 210 0.94 15.63 2.05
N LYS A 211 1.88 15.73 3.00
CA LYS A 211 2.92 16.75 3.03
C LYS A 211 4.27 16.06 3.23
N ASP A 212 5.12 16.14 2.22
CA ASP A 212 6.52 15.71 2.31
C ASP A 212 7.40 16.89 2.75
N ILE A 213 8.24 16.64 3.75
CA ILE A 213 9.22 17.56 4.29
C ILE A 213 10.55 16.80 4.34
N ASP A 214 11.29 16.80 3.24
CA ASP A 214 12.59 16.13 3.10
C ASP A 214 12.54 14.64 3.51
N GLY A 215 11.58 13.90 2.96
CA GLY A 215 11.35 12.48 3.23
C GLY A 215 10.58 12.19 4.52
N LEU A 216 10.20 13.20 5.32
CA LEU A 216 9.22 13.07 6.39
C LEU A 216 7.84 13.37 5.82
N VAL A 217 7.04 12.34 5.65
CA VAL A 217 5.68 12.44 5.08
C VAL A 217 4.66 12.44 6.21
N LEU A 218 3.88 13.53 6.29
CA LEU A 218 2.68 13.62 7.11
C LEU A 218 1.47 13.37 6.21
N SER A 219 0.50 12.58 6.66
CA SER A 219 -0.70 12.26 5.89
C SER A 219 -1.98 12.41 6.69
N ALA A 220 -3.04 12.83 6.02
CA ALA A 220 -4.41 12.77 6.52
C ALA A 220 -5.28 12.14 5.43
N THR A 221 -5.88 10.99 5.73
CA THR A 221 -6.66 10.21 4.77
C THR A 221 -8.09 10.05 5.26
N LEU A 222 -9.05 10.60 4.53
CA LEU A 222 -10.47 10.28 4.67
C LEU A 222 -10.75 9.03 3.83
N LEU A 223 -11.32 8.00 4.45
CA LEU A 223 -11.58 6.73 3.78
C LEU A 223 -12.81 6.01 4.34
N GLY A 224 -13.31 5.07 3.57
CA GLY A 224 -14.45 4.24 3.96
C GLY A 224 -14.76 3.15 2.95
N THR A 225 -15.88 2.44 3.18
CA THR A 225 -16.37 1.38 2.31
C THR A 225 -17.88 1.46 2.15
N ASN A 226 -18.42 0.79 1.14
CA ASN A 226 -19.85 0.59 0.97
C ASN A 226 -20.39 -0.62 1.77
N TRP A 227 -19.61 -1.22 2.66
CA TRP A 227 -19.97 -2.47 3.37
C TRP A 227 -21.35 -2.42 4.01
N LYS A 228 -21.63 -1.39 4.83
CA LYS A 228 -22.92 -1.24 5.51
C LYS A 228 -24.09 -1.13 4.54
N ASN A 229 -23.92 -0.38 3.46
CA ASN A 229 -24.96 -0.21 2.44
C ASN A 229 -25.23 -1.52 1.69
N LYS A 230 -24.20 -2.33 1.48
CA LYS A 230 -24.29 -3.60 0.76
C LYS A 230 -24.86 -4.73 1.61
N TYR A 231 -24.49 -4.82 2.89
CA TYR A 231 -24.83 -5.93 3.77
C TYR A 231 -25.84 -5.59 4.88
N GLY A 232 -26.28 -4.33 4.98
CA GLY A 232 -27.24 -3.88 5.99
C GLY A 232 -26.70 -3.79 7.41
N SER A 233 -25.44 -4.18 7.65
CA SER A 233 -24.80 -4.24 8.96
C SER A 233 -23.36 -3.69 8.93
N ASN A 234 -22.85 -3.34 10.11
CA ASN A 234 -21.44 -2.97 10.28
C ASN A 234 -20.56 -4.21 10.07
N PHE A 235 -19.36 -4.00 9.53
CA PHE A 235 -18.31 -5.01 9.57
C PHE A 235 -17.65 -4.98 10.96
N THR A 236 -17.82 -6.05 11.72
CA THR A 236 -17.27 -6.22 13.07
C THR A 236 -16.55 -7.56 13.16
N LEU A 237 -15.64 -7.68 14.11
CA LEU A 237 -15.01 -8.94 14.49
C LEU A 237 -15.33 -9.23 15.96
N PRO A 238 -15.46 -10.48 16.39
CA PRO A 238 -15.86 -10.84 17.74
C PRO A 238 -15.05 -10.14 18.86
N GLY A 239 -13.74 -10.02 18.68
CA GLY A 239 -12.85 -9.36 19.63
C GLY A 239 -12.74 -7.83 19.47
N SER A 240 -13.38 -7.26 18.45
CA SER A 240 -13.39 -5.80 18.22
C SER A 240 -14.51 -5.08 18.96
N GLY A 241 -15.42 -5.81 19.61
CA GLY A 241 -16.67 -5.27 20.13
C GLY A 241 -17.57 -4.78 18.99
N ASP A 242 -18.41 -3.77 19.27
CA ASP A 242 -19.34 -3.21 18.29
C ASP A 242 -18.70 -2.19 17.31
N LYS A 243 -17.37 -2.15 17.21
CA LYS A 243 -16.68 -1.20 16.33
C LYS A 243 -16.93 -1.53 14.87
N ASN A 244 -17.44 -0.55 14.13
CA ASN A 244 -17.53 -0.67 12.66
C ASN A 244 -16.14 -0.53 12.05
N LEU A 245 -15.54 -1.65 11.65
CA LEU A 245 -14.19 -1.73 11.10
C LEU A 245 -14.13 -1.35 9.59
N ALA A 246 -15.28 -1.14 8.94
CA ALA A 246 -15.41 -0.77 7.53
C ALA A 246 -16.02 0.64 7.33
N GLY A 247 -16.38 1.32 8.40
CA GLY A 247 -17.02 2.65 8.35
C GLY A 247 -16.04 3.75 7.96
N ASN A 248 -16.60 4.91 7.59
CA ASN A 248 -15.83 6.10 7.30
C ASN A 248 -14.99 6.55 8.51
N THR A 249 -13.78 6.98 8.24
CA THR A 249 -12.85 7.45 9.26
C THR A 249 -11.80 8.37 8.65
N VAL A 250 -11.12 9.13 9.49
CA VAL A 250 -9.90 9.85 9.12
C VAL A 250 -8.73 9.13 9.78
N VAL A 251 -7.72 8.80 8.99
CA VAL A 251 -6.46 8.23 9.46
C VAL A 251 -5.36 9.28 9.30
N LEU A 252 -4.64 9.53 10.37
CA LEU A 252 -3.44 10.35 10.35
C LEU A 252 -2.21 9.45 10.34
N GLY A 253 -1.20 9.84 9.58
CA GLY A 253 0.04 9.09 9.45
C GLY A 253 1.27 9.99 9.49
N ILE A 254 2.36 9.41 9.93
CA ILE A 254 3.71 9.94 9.84
C ILE A 254 4.63 8.84 9.35
N LYS A 255 5.45 9.13 8.34
CA LYS A 255 6.39 8.18 7.77
C LYS A 255 7.69 8.91 7.41
N LYS A 256 8.83 8.34 7.80
CA LYS A 256 10.15 8.78 7.36
C LYS A 256 10.71 7.80 6.33
N ASN A 257 11.13 8.32 5.20
CA ASN A 257 11.87 7.60 4.16
C ASN A 257 13.37 7.93 4.28
N PHE A 258 14.24 6.92 4.02
CA PHE A 258 15.69 7.00 4.09
C PHE A 258 16.31 6.45 2.81
#